data_7fe635fca445e68984910b586b0e1114
#
_entry.id   7fe635fca445e68984910b586b0e1114
#
_cell.length_a   1.000
_cell.length_b   1.000
_cell.length_c   1.000
_cell.angle_alpha   90.00
_cell.angle_beta   90.00
_cell.angle_gamma   90.00
#
_symmetry.space_group_name_H-M   'P 1'
#
loop_
_entity.id
_entity.type
_entity.pdbx_description
1 polymer ?
#
loop_
_entity_poly.entity_id
_entity_poly.type
_entity_poly.pdbx_seq_one_letter_code
_entity_poly.pdbx_strand_id
1 'polypeptide(L)'
;MPFTQVSVFAMSGGKIQTSVECAPGEVGLLAVKGPHITPGYVDPSHNAQSFADGWFVTGDLGRIDPDGRTYLTGRAKDVIIRGGHNIDPLMIEQALLQHPDVQLCAAVGQPDSYSGEIPVAFVQLAPGSTISVDNLLNEIRSSFQEPAAIPKRLYRVDSFPMTSTGKILKPALRQKAAETAVMEKLNSIVPSGTSLEISFQQSGHQETLHLRLPANTAPDVLGKVREAVTSLRIPFNVSQA
;
A
#
# COMPACT_ATOMS: atom_id res chain seq x y z
N MET A 1 -26.48 -14.56 5.45
CA MET A 1 -26.51 -16.04 5.59
C MET A 1 -26.98 -16.36 7.00
N PRO A 2 -27.88 -17.33 7.22
CA PRO A 2 -28.26 -17.71 8.57
C PRO A 2 -27.02 -18.21 9.33
N PHE A 3 -26.93 -17.82 10.61
CA PHE A 3 -25.84 -18.17 11.52
C PHE A 3 -24.46 -17.53 11.23
N THR A 4 -24.36 -16.57 10.31
CA THR A 4 -23.16 -15.76 10.12
C THR A 4 -23.29 -14.47 10.90
N GLN A 5 -22.31 -14.23 11.79
CA GLN A 5 -22.11 -12.94 12.42
C GLN A 5 -21.03 -12.18 11.63
N VAL A 6 -21.28 -10.91 11.40
CA VAL A 6 -20.34 -9.98 10.77
C VAL A 6 -20.21 -8.78 11.70
N SER A 7 -19.00 -8.43 12.06
CA SER A 7 -18.73 -7.24 12.88
C SER A 7 -17.52 -6.49 12.34
N VAL A 8 -17.47 -5.21 12.66
CA VAL A 8 -16.36 -4.31 12.31
C VAL A 8 -15.71 -3.86 13.60
N PHE A 9 -14.41 -4.08 13.71
CA PHE A 9 -13.64 -3.80 14.91
C PHE A 9 -12.57 -2.73 14.65
N ALA A 10 -12.28 -1.95 15.69
CA ALA A 10 -11.19 -0.99 15.66
C ALA A 10 -9.84 -1.69 15.44
N MET A 11 -8.90 -0.96 14.85
CA MET A 11 -7.51 -1.40 14.67
C MET A 11 -6.55 -0.57 15.52
N SER A 12 -5.54 -1.22 16.08
CA SER A 12 -4.40 -0.56 16.69
C SER A 12 -3.12 -1.25 16.29
N GLY A 13 -2.15 -0.49 15.78
CA GLY A 13 -0.87 -1.04 15.31
C GLY A 13 -1.03 -2.12 14.21
N GLY A 14 -2.03 -1.99 13.35
CA GLY A 14 -2.32 -2.98 12.28
C GLY A 14 -3.00 -4.26 12.75
N LYS A 15 -3.38 -4.37 14.03
CA LYS A 15 -4.06 -5.53 14.60
C LYS A 15 -5.49 -5.20 14.99
N ILE A 16 -6.38 -6.18 14.88
CA ILE A 16 -7.76 -6.09 15.33
C ILE A 16 -7.85 -5.97 16.86
N GLN A 17 -8.76 -5.12 17.32
CA GLN A 17 -9.15 -5.01 18.73
C GLN A 17 -10.57 -5.54 18.89
N THR A 18 -10.73 -6.82 19.10
CA THR A 18 -12.04 -7.49 19.23
C THR A 18 -12.87 -7.03 20.41
N SER A 19 -12.26 -6.33 21.36
CA SER A 19 -12.97 -5.68 22.50
C SER A 19 -13.59 -4.32 22.14
N VAL A 20 -13.29 -3.76 20.97
CA VAL A 20 -13.75 -2.43 20.54
C VAL A 20 -14.44 -2.57 19.17
N GLU A 21 -15.75 -2.74 19.20
CA GLU A 21 -16.58 -2.74 18.00
C GLU A 21 -16.78 -1.30 17.52
N CYS A 22 -16.67 -1.08 16.21
CA CYS A 22 -16.89 0.22 15.59
C CYS A 22 -18.36 0.64 15.67
N ALA A 23 -18.62 1.93 15.82
CA ALA A 23 -19.96 2.48 15.75
C ALA A 23 -20.55 2.30 14.33
N PRO A 24 -21.89 2.30 14.18
CA PRO A 24 -22.52 2.26 12.87
C PRO A 24 -22.01 3.36 11.93
N GLY A 25 -21.56 2.97 10.74
CA GLY A 25 -20.96 3.87 9.75
C GLY A 25 -19.45 4.09 9.90
N GLU A 26 -18.86 3.72 11.03
CA GLU A 26 -17.41 3.80 11.25
C GLU A 26 -16.69 2.68 10.52
N VAL A 27 -15.56 3.01 9.88
CA VAL A 27 -14.71 2.07 9.14
C VAL A 27 -13.72 1.39 10.08
N GLY A 28 -13.66 0.07 10.01
CA GLY A 28 -12.71 -0.76 10.77
C GLY A 28 -12.42 -2.07 10.07
N LEU A 29 -11.79 -3.00 10.79
CA LEU A 29 -11.43 -4.31 10.28
C LEU A 29 -12.62 -5.26 10.35
N LEU A 30 -12.99 -5.82 9.20
CA LEU A 30 -14.13 -6.72 9.08
C LEU A 30 -13.75 -8.12 9.56
N ALA A 31 -14.56 -8.66 10.45
CA ALA A 31 -14.41 -10.02 10.94
C ALA A 31 -15.74 -10.78 10.85
N VAL A 32 -15.63 -12.09 10.68
CA VAL A 32 -16.79 -12.98 10.51
C VAL A 32 -16.70 -14.16 11.46
N LYS A 33 -17.85 -14.63 11.94
CA LYS A 33 -17.97 -15.78 12.82
C LYS A 33 -19.18 -16.62 12.43
N GLY A 34 -19.05 -17.92 12.48
CA GLY A 34 -20.17 -18.82 12.17
C GLY A 34 -19.71 -20.25 11.96
N PRO A 35 -20.65 -21.21 11.94
CA PRO A 35 -20.34 -22.65 11.87
C PRO A 35 -19.69 -23.07 10.53
N HIS A 36 -19.77 -22.25 9.49
CA HIS A 36 -19.17 -22.49 8.17
C HIS A 36 -17.77 -21.89 8.04
N ILE A 37 -17.29 -21.13 9.06
CA ILE A 37 -15.92 -20.63 9.08
C ILE A 37 -14.99 -21.76 9.48
N THR A 38 -13.89 -21.91 8.73
CA THR A 38 -12.86 -22.91 9.07
C THR A 38 -12.34 -22.69 10.49
N PRO A 39 -12.03 -23.75 11.26
CA PRO A 39 -11.42 -23.62 12.57
C PRO A 39 -9.95 -23.19 12.53
N GLY A 40 -9.33 -23.18 11.37
CA GLY A 40 -7.94 -22.77 11.17
C GLY A 40 -7.37 -23.16 9.81
N TYR A 41 -6.16 -22.70 9.55
CA TYR A 41 -5.37 -23.11 8.39
C TYR A 41 -4.62 -24.41 8.64
N VAL A 42 -4.26 -25.10 7.56
CA VAL A 42 -3.44 -26.31 7.62
C VAL A 42 -2.07 -26.01 8.23
N ASP A 43 -1.47 -24.88 7.88
CA ASP A 43 -0.30 -24.34 8.56
C ASP A 43 -0.75 -23.42 9.72
N PRO A 44 -0.53 -23.85 11.00
CA PRO A 44 -0.96 -23.06 12.15
C PRO A 44 -0.31 -21.70 12.28
N SER A 45 0.82 -21.45 11.62
CA SER A 45 1.50 -20.16 11.65
C SER A 45 0.65 -19.01 11.09
N HIS A 46 -0.29 -19.33 10.19
CA HIS A 46 -1.23 -18.37 9.62
C HIS A 46 -2.39 -18.02 10.57
N ASN A 47 -2.65 -18.83 11.59
CA ASN A 47 -3.81 -18.64 12.47
C ASN A 47 -3.68 -17.39 13.35
N ALA A 48 -2.49 -17.09 13.84
CA ALA A 48 -2.26 -15.96 14.75
C ALA A 48 -2.65 -14.59 14.16
N GLN A 49 -2.66 -14.46 12.84
CA GLN A 49 -3.05 -13.22 12.15
C GLN A 49 -4.46 -13.27 11.59
N SER A 50 -5.01 -14.48 11.44
CA SER A 50 -6.30 -14.70 10.77
C SER A 50 -7.43 -14.97 11.74
N PHE A 51 -7.15 -15.24 13.02
CA PHE A 51 -8.18 -15.48 14.03
C PHE A 51 -7.90 -14.71 15.31
N ALA A 52 -8.95 -14.11 15.88
CA ALA A 52 -8.91 -13.41 17.17
C ALA A 52 -10.24 -13.65 17.89
N ASP A 53 -10.20 -14.19 19.11
CA ASP A 53 -11.36 -14.43 19.99
C ASP A 53 -12.54 -15.15 19.29
N GLY A 54 -12.21 -16.12 18.43
CA GLY A 54 -13.18 -16.89 17.67
C GLY A 54 -13.76 -16.20 16.44
N TRP A 55 -13.23 -15.02 16.08
CA TRP A 55 -13.52 -14.32 14.83
C TRP A 55 -12.46 -14.66 13.78
N PHE A 56 -12.90 -14.91 12.56
CA PHE A 56 -12.02 -14.92 11.39
C PHE A 56 -11.85 -13.49 10.88
N VAL A 57 -10.62 -13.02 10.87
CA VAL A 57 -10.23 -11.68 10.43
C VAL A 57 -10.01 -11.71 8.93
N THR A 58 -10.91 -11.05 8.16
CA THR A 58 -10.88 -11.13 6.69
C THR A 58 -9.70 -10.41 6.06
N GLY A 59 -9.11 -9.45 6.79
CA GLY A 59 -8.12 -8.51 6.27
C GLY A 59 -8.74 -7.41 5.41
N ASP A 60 -10.07 -7.40 5.25
CA ASP A 60 -10.79 -6.34 4.57
C ASP A 60 -11.24 -5.26 5.56
N LEU A 61 -11.24 -4.02 5.11
CA LEU A 61 -11.86 -2.90 5.80
C LEU A 61 -13.30 -2.74 5.35
N GLY A 62 -14.15 -2.34 6.28
CA GLY A 62 -15.54 -2.10 5.98
C GLY A 62 -16.24 -1.34 7.08
N ARG A 63 -17.51 -1.05 6.84
CA ARG A 63 -18.41 -0.44 7.80
C ARG A 63 -19.77 -1.12 7.73
N ILE A 64 -20.50 -1.08 8.81
CA ILE A 64 -21.90 -1.52 8.87
C ILE A 64 -22.75 -0.27 9.06
N ASP A 65 -23.75 -0.07 8.20
CA ASP A 65 -24.66 1.06 8.33
C ASP A 65 -25.72 0.81 9.45
N PRO A 66 -26.50 1.84 9.83
CA PRO A 66 -27.56 1.67 10.82
C PRO A 66 -28.64 0.63 10.44
N ASP A 67 -28.79 0.33 9.15
CA ASP A 67 -29.71 -0.69 8.64
C ASP A 67 -29.11 -2.10 8.68
N GLY A 68 -27.87 -2.26 9.15
CA GLY A 68 -27.15 -3.54 9.23
C GLY A 68 -26.52 -4.00 7.91
N ARG A 69 -26.43 -3.14 6.89
CA ARG A 69 -25.77 -3.47 5.63
C ARG A 69 -24.26 -3.29 5.75
N THR A 70 -23.52 -4.29 5.29
CA THR A 70 -22.06 -4.28 5.28
C THR A 70 -21.52 -3.72 3.96
N TYR A 71 -20.63 -2.74 4.06
CA TYR A 71 -19.93 -2.13 2.93
C TYR A 71 -18.44 -2.39 3.07
N LEU A 72 -17.83 -2.99 2.05
CA LEU A 72 -16.38 -3.12 1.95
C LEU A 72 -15.80 -1.79 1.45
N THR A 73 -14.75 -1.32 2.11
CA THR A 73 -14.08 -0.06 1.75
C THR A 73 -12.67 -0.29 1.22
N GLY A 74 -12.02 -1.42 1.55
CA GLY A 74 -10.67 -1.70 1.07
C GLY A 74 -10.03 -2.88 1.77
N ARG A 75 -8.69 -2.92 1.74
CA ARG A 75 -7.85 -3.90 2.41
C ARG A 75 -7.00 -3.24 3.47
N ALA A 76 -6.94 -3.80 4.68
CA ALA A 76 -6.14 -3.27 5.77
C ALA A 76 -4.65 -3.12 5.40
N LYS A 77 -4.10 -4.09 4.68
CA LYS A 77 -2.70 -4.08 4.21
C LYS A 77 -2.42 -3.10 3.06
N ASP A 78 -3.46 -2.57 2.45
CA ASP A 78 -3.34 -1.65 1.31
C ASP A 78 -3.51 -0.18 1.73
N VAL A 79 -3.97 0.07 2.98
CA VAL A 79 -4.10 1.42 3.56
C VAL A 79 -2.77 2.15 3.50
N ILE A 80 -2.81 3.39 3.04
CA ILE A 80 -1.65 4.27 2.98
C ILE A 80 -1.61 5.09 4.26
N ILE A 81 -0.54 4.97 5.05
CA ILE A 81 -0.41 5.65 6.34
C ILE A 81 0.43 6.91 6.18
N ARG A 82 -0.22 8.03 5.98
CA ARG A 82 0.42 9.34 5.80
C ARG A 82 0.28 10.21 7.03
N GLY A 83 1.35 10.39 7.80
CA GLY A 83 1.34 11.29 8.96
C GLY A 83 0.24 10.99 9.99
N GLY A 84 -0.11 9.71 10.16
CA GLY A 84 -1.19 9.26 11.04
C GLY A 84 -2.59 9.17 10.36
N HIS A 85 -2.76 9.69 9.14
CA HIS A 85 -3.99 9.51 8.37
C HIS A 85 -3.99 8.15 7.67
N ASN A 86 -5.08 7.41 7.82
CA ASN A 86 -5.32 6.15 7.12
C ASN A 86 -6.09 6.44 5.83
N ILE A 87 -5.38 6.44 4.69
CA ILE A 87 -5.94 6.76 3.38
C ILE A 87 -6.28 5.46 2.66
N ASP A 88 -7.56 5.30 2.29
CA ASP A 88 -7.98 4.18 1.45
C ASP A 88 -7.55 4.41 -0.01
N PRO A 89 -6.73 3.53 -0.59
CA PRO A 89 -6.34 3.63 -2.00
C PRO A 89 -7.53 3.67 -2.96
N LEU A 90 -8.65 3.02 -2.61
CA LEU A 90 -9.84 2.97 -3.45
C LEU A 90 -10.43 4.36 -3.71
N MET A 91 -10.35 5.27 -2.76
CA MET A 91 -10.79 6.67 -2.96
C MET A 91 -10.00 7.35 -4.09
N ILE A 92 -8.70 7.11 -4.13
CA ILE A 92 -7.81 7.65 -5.16
C ILE A 92 -8.11 7.00 -6.52
N GLU A 93 -8.26 5.69 -6.52
CA GLU A 93 -8.55 4.92 -7.73
C GLU A 93 -9.90 5.30 -8.34
N GLN A 94 -10.93 5.49 -7.52
CA GLN A 94 -12.25 5.95 -7.97
C GLN A 94 -12.19 7.35 -8.58
N ALA A 95 -11.48 8.28 -7.97
CA ALA A 95 -11.32 9.63 -8.51
C ALA A 95 -10.60 9.61 -9.87
N LEU A 96 -9.55 8.80 -10.01
CA LEU A 96 -8.83 8.63 -11.26
C LEU A 96 -9.67 7.97 -12.36
N LEU A 97 -10.44 6.92 -12.02
CA LEU A 97 -11.27 6.18 -12.99
C LEU A 97 -12.48 6.98 -13.49
N GLN A 98 -12.84 8.09 -12.84
CA GLN A 98 -13.85 9.01 -13.37
C GLN A 98 -13.33 9.85 -14.55
N HIS A 99 -12.00 9.93 -14.72
CA HIS A 99 -11.42 10.69 -15.81
C HIS A 99 -11.41 9.86 -17.11
N PRO A 100 -11.92 10.40 -18.25
CA PRO A 100 -12.07 9.66 -19.50
C PRO A 100 -10.75 9.13 -20.09
N ASP A 101 -9.65 9.80 -19.80
CA ASP A 101 -8.32 9.41 -20.27
C ASP A 101 -7.66 8.30 -19.43
N VAL A 102 -8.29 7.86 -18.34
CA VAL A 102 -7.75 6.79 -17.48
C VAL A 102 -8.45 5.45 -17.81
N GLN A 103 -7.67 4.50 -18.31
CA GLN A 103 -8.16 3.16 -18.58
C GLN A 103 -8.10 2.27 -17.32
N LEU A 104 -7.00 2.35 -16.58
CA LEU A 104 -6.75 1.55 -15.39
C LEU A 104 -5.82 2.30 -14.45
N CYS A 105 -6.03 2.15 -13.15
CA CYS A 105 -5.15 2.73 -12.16
C CYS A 105 -5.04 1.89 -10.89
N ALA A 106 -3.99 2.14 -10.11
CA ALA A 106 -3.84 1.59 -8.78
C ALA A 106 -3.06 2.56 -7.91
N ALA A 107 -3.55 2.81 -6.71
CA ALA A 107 -2.88 3.65 -5.71
C ALA A 107 -2.18 2.81 -4.64
N VAL A 108 -1.01 3.27 -4.22
CA VAL A 108 -0.17 2.65 -3.19
C VAL A 108 0.53 3.73 -2.35
N GLY A 109 0.99 3.33 -1.16
CA GLY A 109 1.92 4.13 -0.37
C GLY A 109 3.32 4.08 -0.97
N GLN A 110 3.95 5.24 -1.12
CA GLN A 110 5.37 5.37 -1.40
C GLN A 110 6.06 5.80 -0.11
N PRO A 111 7.18 5.15 0.29
CA PRO A 111 7.93 5.53 1.49
C PRO A 111 8.36 7.00 1.45
N ASP A 112 8.16 7.70 2.56
CA ASP A 112 8.49 9.11 2.74
C ASP A 112 9.11 9.35 4.10
N SER A 113 10.22 10.10 4.14
CA SER A 113 10.99 10.32 5.37
C SER A 113 10.28 11.15 6.43
N TYR A 114 9.29 11.95 6.05
CA TYR A 114 8.54 12.84 6.96
C TYR A 114 7.20 12.22 7.38
N SER A 115 6.43 11.77 6.41
CA SER A 115 5.04 11.32 6.61
C SER A 115 4.91 9.81 6.85
N GLY A 116 6.01 9.05 6.78
CA GLY A 116 5.99 7.59 6.73
C GLY A 116 5.69 7.11 5.30
N GLU A 117 4.49 7.41 4.81
CA GLU A 117 4.11 7.19 3.42
C GLU A 117 3.48 8.44 2.81
N ILE A 118 3.55 8.53 1.49
CA ILE A 118 2.76 9.46 0.66
C ILE A 118 1.94 8.66 -0.35
N PRO A 119 0.69 9.05 -0.63
CA PRO A 119 -0.08 8.42 -1.67
C PRO A 119 0.50 8.74 -3.04
N VAL A 120 0.69 7.71 -3.84
CA VAL A 120 1.02 7.79 -5.26
C VAL A 120 0.10 6.86 -6.05
N ALA A 121 -0.09 7.13 -7.35
CA ALA A 121 -0.86 6.22 -8.17
C ALA A 121 -0.13 5.92 -9.49
N PHE A 122 -0.27 4.68 -9.93
CA PHE A 122 0.10 4.24 -11.26
C PHE A 122 -1.13 4.33 -12.15
N VAL A 123 -0.95 4.83 -13.37
CA VAL A 123 -2.04 5.04 -14.31
C VAL A 123 -1.68 4.51 -15.70
N GLN A 124 -2.58 3.75 -16.27
CA GLN A 124 -2.58 3.37 -17.67
C GLN A 124 -3.60 4.25 -18.39
N LEU A 125 -3.14 5.03 -19.35
CA LEU A 125 -4.01 5.93 -20.09
C LEU A 125 -4.82 5.18 -21.16
N ALA A 126 -5.97 5.73 -21.47
CA ALA A 126 -6.80 5.24 -22.58
C ALA A 126 -6.06 5.32 -23.92
N PRO A 127 -6.29 4.39 -24.86
CA PRO A 127 -5.68 4.44 -26.19
C PRO A 127 -5.93 5.77 -26.89
N GLY A 128 -4.86 6.41 -27.36
CA GLY A 128 -4.94 7.71 -28.04
C GLY A 128 -4.89 8.93 -27.12
N SER A 129 -4.94 8.74 -25.79
CA SER A 129 -4.79 9.86 -24.85
C SER A 129 -3.37 10.42 -24.90
N THR A 130 -3.29 11.77 -24.92
CA THR A 130 -2.03 12.54 -24.90
C THR A 130 -1.88 13.37 -23.62
N ILE A 131 -2.78 13.21 -22.65
CA ILE A 131 -2.71 13.95 -21.38
C ILE A 131 -1.42 13.62 -20.63
N SER A 132 -0.77 14.64 -20.09
CA SER A 132 0.35 14.42 -19.18
C SER A 132 -0.16 14.01 -17.80
N VAL A 133 0.64 13.23 -17.06
CA VAL A 133 0.28 12.83 -15.68
C VAL A 133 0.12 14.02 -14.75
N ASP A 134 0.86 15.11 -14.98
CA ASP A 134 0.75 16.34 -14.18
C ASP A 134 -0.57 17.07 -14.45
N ASN A 135 -1.00 17.16 -15.71
CA ASN A 135 -2.29 17.72 -16.06
C ASN A 135 -3.44 16.88 -15.49
N LEU A 136 -3.37 15.56 -15.66
CA LEU A 136 -4.34 14.63 -15.08
C LEU A 136 -4.45 14.83 -13.57
N LEU A 137 -3.32 14.90 -12.86
CA LEU A 137 -3.32 15.13 -11.41
C LEU A 137 -3.98 16.46 -11.03
N ASN A 138 -3.73 17.52 -11.80
CA ASN A 138 -4.34 18.84 -11.56
C ASN A 138 -5.85 18.81 -11.76
N GLU A 139 -6.33 18.12 -12.81
CA GLU A 139 -7.76 18.02 -13.13
C GLU A 139 -8.55 17.25 -12.08
N ILE A 140 -8.00 16.13 -11.57
CA ILE A 140 -8.67 15.33 -10.54
C ILE A 140 -8.53 15.89 -9.12
N ARG A 141 -7.69 16.89 -8.90
CA ARG A 141 -7.40 17.42 -7.55
C ARG A 141 -8.65 17.89 -6.82
N SER A 142 -9.61 18.48 -7.51
CA SER A 142 -10.88 18.97 -6.94
C SER A 142 -11.85 17.84 -6.53
N SER A 143 -11.63 16.61 -7.01
CA SER A 143 -12.46 15.45 -6.68
C SER A 143 -12.20 14.90 -5.27
N PHE A 144 -11.11 15.36 -4.62
CA PHE A 144 -10.73 14.88 -3.29
C PHE A 144 -11.30 15.78 -2.20
N GLN A 145 -12.11 15.22 -1.30
CA GLN A 145 -12.60 15.91 -0.12
C GLN A 145 -11.51 16.02 0.96
N GLU A 146 -10.62 15.03 1.04
CA GLU A 146 -9.52 14.97 1.99
C GLU A 146 -8.19 15.34 1.30
N PRO A 147 -7.54 16.48 1.67
CA PRO A 147 -6.28 16.91 1.06
C PRO A 147 -5.13 15.91 1.26
N ALA A 148 -5.17 15.11 2.34
CA ALA A 148 -4.17 14.09 2.60
C ALA A 148 -4.19 12.95 1.57
N ALA A 149 -5.37 12.66 1.00
CA ALA A 149 -5.57 11.61 0.01
C ALA A 149 -5.13 12.01 -1.42
N ILE A 150 -4.93 13.31 -1.68
CA ILE A 150 -4.45 13.75 -2.99
C ILE A 150 -3.09 13.09 -3.29
N PRO A 151 -2.96 12.32 -4.38
CA PRO A 151 -1.69 11.73 -4.76
C PRO A 151 -0.60 12.79 -4.91
N LYS A 152 0.57 12.52 -4.39
CA LYS A 152 1.74 13.39 -4.58
C LYS A 152 2.28 13.29 -5.99
N ARG A 153 2.07 12.13 -6.62
CA ARG A 153 2.57 11.85 -7.97
C ARG A 153 1.73 10.77 -8.65
N LEU A 154 1.61 10.91 -9.96
CA LEU A 154 1.11 9.86 -10.84
C LEU A 154 2.26 9.30 -11.68
N TYR A 155 2.32 7.97 -11.81
CA TYR A 155 3.28 7.27 -12.65
C TYR A 155 2.56 6.64 -13.83
N ARG A 156 2.90 7.05 -15.05
CA ARG A 156 2.38 6.40 -16.24
C ARG A 156 3.00 5.02 -16.40
N VAL A 157 2.16 4.02 -16.71
CA VAL A 157 2.57 2.67 -17.05
C VAL A 157 1.88 2.23 -18.35
N ASP A 158 2.58 1.42 -19.14
CA ASP A 158 2.00 0.85 -20.36
C ASP A 158 1.16 -0.39 -20.05
N SER A 159 1.51 -1.11 -18.97
CA SER A 159 0.77 -2.26 -18.47
C SER A 159 0.97 -2.43 -16.96
N PHE A 160 0.01 -3.07 -16.30
CA PHE A 160 0.09 -3.42 -14.89
C PHE A 160 0.61 -4.85 -14.69
N PRO A 161 1.38 -5.10 -13.63
CA PRO A 161 1.63 -6.46 -13.16
C PRO A 161 0.30 -7.05 -12.66
N MET A 162 -0.07 -8.22 -13.20
CA MET A 162 -1.33 -8.89 -12.88
C MET A 162 -1.09 -10.22 -12.16
N THR A 163 -2.02 -10.59 -11.28
CA THR A 163 -2.12 -11.95 -10.76
C THR A 163 -2.63 -12.91 -11.84
N SER A 164 -2.49 -14.21 -11.63
CA SER A 164 -3.09 -15.24 -12.51
C SER A 164 -4.61 -15.13 -12.65
N THR A 165 -5.27 -14.47 -11.69
CA THR A 165 -6.72 -14.23 -11.70
C THR A 165 -7.12 -12.87 -12.31
N GLY A 166 -6.17 -12.14 -12.92
CA GLY A 166 -6.44 -10.86 -13.58
C GLY A 166 -6.60 -9.66 -12.65
N LYS A 167 -6.12 -9.74 -11.40
CA LYS A 167 -6.11 -8.60 -10.46
C LYS A 167 -4.75 -7.90 -10.48
N ILE A 168 -4.73 -6.58 -10.33
CA ILE A 168 -3.49 -5.82 -10.21
C ILE A 168 -2.69 -6.31 -8.99
N LEU A 169 -1.42 -6.61 -9.22
CA LEU A 169 -0.48 -7.05 -8.18
C LEU A 169 0.10 -5.82 -7.45
N LYS A 170 -0.68 -5.24 -6.52
CA LYS A 170 -0.26 -4.05 -5.74
C LYS A 170 1.09 -4.21 -5.01
N PRO A 171 1.49 -5.38 -4.48
CA PRO A 171 2.84 -5.55 -3.93
C PRO A 171 3.95 -5.13 -4.90
N ALA A 172 3.87 -5.52 -6.17
CA ALA A 172 4.88 -5.12 -7.17
C ALA A 172 4.90 -3.60 -7.42
N LEU A 173 3.74 -2.94 -7.33
CA LEU A 173 3.67 -1.48 -7.45
C LEU A 173 4.27 -0.78 -6.22
N ARG A 174 4.10 -1.33 -5.01
CA ARG A 174 4.75 -0.83 -3.80
C ARG A 174 6.27 -0.95 -3.89
N GLN A 175 6.78 -2.08 -4.40
CA GLN A 175 8.22 -2.24 -4.66
C GLN A 175 8.72 -1.16 -5.62
N LYS A 176 8.02 -0.93 -6.73
CA LYS A 176 8.39 0.12 -7.70
C LYS A 176 8.33 1.53 -7.09
N ALA A 177 7.35 1.82 -6.25
CA ALA A 177 7.26 3.09 -5.54
C ALA A 177 8.39 3.26 -4.52
N ALA A 178 8.74 2.20 -3.78
CA ALA A 178 9.87 2.21 -2.84
C ALA A 178 11.21 2.37 -3.56
N GLU A 179 11.42 1.66 -4.68
CA GLU A 179 12.59 1.83 -5.55
C GLU A 179 12.75 3.29 -6.00
N THR A 180 11.66 3.90 -6.48
CA THR A 180 11.66 5.29 -6.91
C THR A 180 12.03 6.23 -5.76
N ALA A 181 11.47 6.03 -4.55
CA ALA A 181 11.79 6.83 -3.36
C ALA A 181 13.28 6.71 -2.98
N VAL A 182 13.83 5.50 -3.03
CA VAL A 182 15.25 5.26 -2.77
C VAL A 182 16.12 5.95 -3.82
N MET A 183 15.82 5.77 -5.10
CA MET A 183 16.59 6.40 -6.18
C MET A 183 16.59 7.94 -6.08
N GLU A 184 15.45 8.54 -5.77
CA GLU A 184 15.34 9.99 -5.56
C GLU A 184 16.22 10.47 -4.40
N LYS A 185 16.25 9.73 -3.29
CA LYS A 185 17.12 10.04 -2.15
C LYS A 185 18.59 9.90 -2.49
N LEU A 186 18.95 8.94 -3.31
CA LEU A 186 20.34 8.65 -3.64
C LEU A 186 20.90 9.53 -4.76
N ASN A 187 20.07 10.15 -5.58
CA ASN A 187 20.49 10.98 -6.71
C ASN A 187 21.48 12.10 -6.34
N SER A 188 21.39 12.64 -5.12
CA SER A 188 22.31 13.69 -4.63
C SER A 188 23.53 13.14 -3.86
N ILE A 189 23.57 11.85 -3.58
CA ILE A 189 24.57 11.21 -2.72
C ILE A 189 25.54 10.38 -3.55
N VAL A 190 25.00 9.66 -4.53
CA VAL A 190 25.76 8.74 -5.37
C VAL A 190 26.15 9.46 -6.67
N PRO A 191 27.43 9.39 -7.10
CA PRO A 191 27.86 10.00 -8.35
C PRO A 191 27.05 9.52 -9.55
N SER A 192 26.77 10.43 -10.49
CA SER A 192 26.04 10.11 -11.72
C SER A 192 26.75 9.00 -12.49
N GLY A 193 25.99 8.01 -12.96
CA GLY A 193 26.52 6.85 -13.69
C GLY A 193 26.96 5.68 -12.79
N THR A 194 26.82 5.78 -11.47
CA THR A 194 27.05 4.63 -10.58
C THR A 194 25.95 3.58 -10.79
N SER A 195 26.34 2.35 -11.07
CA SER A 195 25.41 1.23 -11.16
C SER A 195 24.88 0.87 -9.78
N LEU A 196 23.59 1.01 -9.57
CA LEU A 196 22.89 0.59 -8.36
C LEU A 196 21.97 -0.57 -8.71
N GLU A 197 22.05 -1.65 -7.95
CA GLU A 197 21.10 -2.75 -8.06
C GLU A 197 20.14 -2.71 -6.88
N ILE A 198 18.84 -2.62 -7.16
CA ILE A 198 17.79 -2.69 -6.15
C ILE A 198 17.00 -3.97 -6.39
N SER A 199 16.81 -4.74 -5.33
CA SER A 199 15.98 -5.93 -5.34
C SER A 199 15.18 -6.04 -4.04
N PHE A 200 14.15 -6.88 -4.05
CA PHE A 200 13.32 -7.13 -2.88
C PHE A 200 13.33 -8.60 -2.55
N GLN A 201 13.48 -8.91 -1.29
CA GLN A 201 13.45 -10.29 -0.80
C GLN A 201 12.35 -10.41 0.25
N GLN A 202 11.49 -11.41 0.05
CA GLN A 202 10.46 -11.76 1.01
C GLN A 202 10.99 -12.80 1.99
N SER A 203 10.89 -12.51 3.29
CA SER A 203 11.17 -13.47 4.36
C SER A 203 9.96 -13.53 5.30
N GLY A 204 9.19 -14.59 5.19
CA GLY A 204 7.90 -14.70 5.88
C GLY A 204 6.96 -13.55 5.46
N HIS A 205 6.55 -12.73 6.44
CA HIS A 205 5.67 -11.58 6.21
C HIS A 205 6.41 -10.25 6.01
N GLN A 206 7.74 -10.26 6.11
CA GLN A 206 8.56 -9.06 5.98
C GLN A 206 9.22 -9.01 4.62
N GLU A 207 9.05 -7.90 3.93
CA GLU A 207 9.77 -7.58 2.71
C GLU A 207 10.96 -6.68 3.04
N THR A 208 12.13 -7.03 2.52
CA THR A 208 13.37 -6.28 2.74
C THR A 208 13.92 -5.80 1.40
N LEU A 209 14.22 -4.52 1.31
CA LEU A 209 14.91 -3.93 0.16
C LEU A 209 16.41 -4.24 0.27
N HIS A 210 16.98 -4.77 -0.80
CA HIS A 210 18.43 -4.99 -0.93
C HIS A 210 18.99 -3.99 -1.94
N LEU A 211 19.92 -3.17 -1.47
CA LEU A 211 20.65 -2.21 -2.26
C LEU A 211 22.10 -2.65 -2.38
N ARG A 212 22.56 -2.90 -3.60
CA ARG A 212 23.93 -3.26 -3.90
C ARG A 212 24.63 -2.12 -4.62
N LEU A 213 25.76 -1.69 -4.08
CA LEU A 213 26.64 -0.67 -4.66
C LEU A 213 27.90 -1.32 -5.21
N PRO A 214 28.64 -0.65 -6.13
CA PRO A 214 29.94 -1.12 -6.61
C PRO A 214 30.95 -1.35 -5.48
N ALA A 215 31.82 -2.35 -5.64
CA ALA A 215 32.85 -2.71 -4.65
C ALA A 215 33.77 -1.54 -4.26
N ASN A 216 33.99 -0.61 -5.18
CA ASN A 216 34.84 0.56 -5.00
C ASN A 216 34.13 1.79 -4.42
N THR A 217 32.91 1.64 -3.93
CA THR A 217 32.17 2.75 -3.31
C THR A 217 32.85 3.18 -2.03
N ALA A 218 33.17 4.49 -1.92
CA ALA A 218 33.86 5.04 -0.78
C ALA A 218 33.05 4.89 0.53
N PRO A 219 33.70 4.65 1.69
CA PRO A 219 33.04 4.41 2.97
C PRO A 219 32.09 5.54 3.41
N ASP A 220 32.48 6.79 3.12
CA ASP A 220 31.66 7.98 3.44
C ASP A 220 30.35 8.02 2.61
N VAL A 221 30.40 7.60 1.34
CA VAL A 221 29.23 7.45 0.48
C VAL A 221 28.32 6.35 1.01
N LEU A 222 28.87 5.20 1.40
CA LEU A 222 28.11 4.12 2.02
C LEU A 222 27.39 4.56 3.30
N GLY A 223 28.07 5.35 4.14
CA GLY A 223 27.46 5.93 5.34
C GLY A 223 26.25 6.80 5.01
N LYS A 224 26.39 7.74 4.06
CA LYS A 224 25.31 8.62 3.60
C LYS A 224 24.16 7.85 2.96
N VAL A 225 24.46 6.82 2.17
CA VAL A 225 23.45 5.94 1.57
C VAL A 225 22.63 5.24 2.65
N ARG A 226 23.27 4.65 3.66
CA ARG A 226 22.58 3.98 4.77
C ARG A 226 21.68 4.95 5.54
N GLU A 227 22.17 6.16 5.84
CA GLU A 227 21.39 7.20 6.51
C GLU A 227 20.17 7.61 5.68
N ALA A 228 20.35 7.84 4.38
CA ALA A 228 19.27 8.22 3.46
C ALA A 228 18.18 7.16 3.38
N VAL A 229 18.56 5.87 3.24
CA VAL A 229 17.57 4.77 3.19
C VAL A 229 16.91 4.55 4.54
N THR A 230 17.66 4.67 5.67
CA THR A 230 17.07 4.59 7.02
C THR A 230 15.97 5.61 7.21
N SER A 231 16.11 6.81 6.65
CA SER A 231 15.09 7.86 6.74
C SER A 231 13.74 7.48 6.14
N LEU A 232 13.70 6.53 5.22
CA LEU A 232 12.47 6.03 4.59
C LEU A 232 11.72 5.01 5.44
N ARG A 233 12.30 4.57 6.56
CA ARG A 233 11.69 3.63 7.53
C ARG A 233 11.20 2.31 6.95
N ILE A 234 11.82 1.87 5.86
CA ILE A 234 11.59 0.54 5.27
C ILE A 234 12.68 -0.42 5.71
N PRO A 235 12.40 -1.73 5.85
CA PRO A 235 13.43 -2.73 6.07
C PRO A 235 14.41 -2.76 4.88
N PHE A 236 15.69 -2.68 5.14
CA PHE A 236 16.70 -2.66 4.07
C PHE A 236 18.01 -3.34 4.45
N ASN A 237 18.73 -3.76 3.44
CA ASN A 237 20.12 -4.22 3.51
C ASN A 237 20.94 -3.53 2.44
N VAL A 238 22.10 -2.99 2.82
CA VAL A 238 23.07 -2.34 1.90
C VAL A 238 24.36 -3.14 1.88
N SER A 239 24.74 -3.60 0.70
CA SER A 239 25.96 -4.36 0.44
C SER A 239 26.80 -3.74 -0.68
N GLN A 240 28.05 -4.13 -0.75
CA GLN A 240 28.93 -3.88 -1.91
C GLN A 240 29.03 -5.15 -2.77
N ALA A 241 29.21 -4.95 -4.08
CA ALA A 241 29.38 -6.04 -5.05
C ALA A 241 30.69 -6.77 -4.86
#